data_b1df1f9adfa34b724aff71d796369c84
#
_entry.id   b1df1f9adfa34b724aff71d796369c84
#
_cell.length_a   1.000
_cell.length_b   1.000
_cell.length_c   1.000
_cell.angle_alpha   90.00
_cell.angle_beta   90.00
_cell.angle_gamma   90.00
#
_symmetry.space_group_name_H-M   'P 1'
#
loop_
_entity.id
_entity.type
_entity.pdbx_description
1 polymer ?
#
loop_
_entity_poly.entity_id
_entity_poly.type
_entity_poly.pdbx_seq_one_letter_code
_entity_poly.pdbx_strand_id
1 'polypeptide(L)' 'MSLQSHLEALRERHAFLETRIADEGQRPRPDTEALTRLKLEKLRLKDEMERLRNHND' A
#
# COMPACT_ATOMS: atom_id res chain seq x y z
N MET A 1 -17.11 5.61 -11.58
CA MET A 1 -15.95 4.71 -11.54
C MET A 1 -16.38 3.30 -11.22
N SER A 2 -15.85 2.33 -11.93
CA SER A 2 -16.16 0.95 -11.62
C SER A 2 -15.36 0.48 -10.41
N LEU A 3 -15.84 -0.57 -9.75
CA LEU A 3 -15.12 -1.19 -8.66
C LEU A 3 -13.74 -1.66 -9.11
N GLN A 4 -13.64 -2.20 -10.32
CA GLN A 4 -12.39 -2.68 -10.86
C GLN A 4 -11.36 -1.55 -11.01
N SER A 5 -11.80 -0.40 -11.51
CA SER A 5 -10.92 0.76 -11.65
C SER A 5 -10.41 1.22 -10.28
N HIS A 6 -11.29 1.20 -9.29
CA HIS A 6 -10.91 1.58 -7.94
C HIS A 6 -9.89 0.61 -7.35
N LEU A 7 -10.11 -0.69 -7.55
CA LEU A 7 -9.17 -1.70 -7.09
C LEU A 7 -7.80 -1.57 -7.77
N GLU A 8 -7.79 -1.28 -9.07
CA GLU A 8 -6.55 -1.08 -9.79
C GLU A 8 -5.77 0.12 -9.25
N ALA A 9 -6.47 1.21 -8.95
CA ALA A 9 -5.82 2.38 -8.37
C ALA A 9 -5.19 2.06 -7.02
N LEU A 10 -5.90 1.29 -6.19
CA LEU A 10 -5.37 0.87 -4.90
C LEU A 10 -4.16 -0.06 -5.04
N ARG A 11 -4.21 -0.95 -6.02
CA ARG A 11 -3.06 -1.84 -6.30
C ARG A 11 -1.83 -1.06 -6.72
N GLU A 12 -2.02 -0.06 -7.58
CA GLU A 12 -0.91 0.77 -8.02
C GLU A 12 -0.29 1.51 -6.84
N ARG A 13 -1.12 2.06 -5.97
CA ARG A 13 -0.62 2.74 -4.79
C ARG A 13 0.10 1.78 -3.86
N HIS A 14 -0.44 0.58 -3.69
CA HIS A 14 0.18 -0.45 -2.87
C HIS A 14 1.58 -0.79 -3.41
N ALA A 15 1.70 -0.99 -4.72
CA ALA A 15 2.98 -1.27 -5.36
C ALA A 15 3.97 -0.12 -5.18
N PHE A 16 3.49 1.12 -5.30
CA PHE A 16 4.31 2.30 -5.09
C PHE A 16 4.85 2.33 -3.67
N LEU A 17 4.01 2.04 -2.68
CA LEU A 17 4.43 2.01 -1.29
C LEU A 17 5.46 0.92 -1.03
N GLU A 18 5.30 -0.24 -1.65
CA GLU A 18 6.28 -1.31 -1.53
C GLU A 18 7.65 -0.88 -2.05
N THR A 19 7.67 -0.18 -3.18
CA THR A 19 8.91 0.38 -3.73
C THR A 19 9.53 1.38 -2.77
N ARG A 20 8.71 2.26 -2.20
CA ARG A 20 9.21 3.25 -1.25
C ARG A 20 9.77 2.61 0.00
N ILE A 21 9.12 1.56 0.50
CA ILE A 21 9.60 0.82 1.68
C ILE A 21 10.95 0.19 1.37
N ALA A 22 11.10 -0.43 0.20
CA ALA A 22 12.35 -1.05 -0.19
C ALA A 22 13.47 -0.01 -0.30
N ASP A 23 13.18 1.12 -0.93
CA ASP A 23 14.17 2.20 -1.08
C ASP A 23 14.62 2.74 0.27
N GLU A 24 13.68 2.98 1.15
CA GLU A 24 13.99 3.52 2.47
C GLU A 24 14.82 2.53 3.29
N GLY A 25 14.49 1.25 3.19
CA GLY A 25 15.21 0.21 3.92
C GLY A 25 16.63 -0.01 3.42
N GLN A 26 16.94 0.39 2.18
CA GLN A 26 18.27 0.22 1.59
C GLN A 26 19.21 1.39 1.88
N ARG A 27 18.72 2.46 2.48
CA ARG A 27 19.57 3.60 2.81
C ARG A 27 20.56 3.23 3.91
N PRO A 28 21.76 3.85 3.92
CA PRO A 28 22.72 3.61 4.99
C PRO A 28 22.18 3.87 6.38
N ARG A 29 21.27 4.83 6.49
CA ARG A 29 20.57 5.12 7.76
C ARG A 29 19.08 5.17 7.48
N PRO A 30 18.42 4.02 7.52
CA PRO A 30 16.97 4.00 7.29
C PRO A 30 16.22 4.82 8.32
N ASP A 31 15.24 5.59 7.85
CA ASP A 31 14.36 6.34 8.74
C ASP A 31 13.26 5.40 9.23
N THR A 32 13.36 4.96 10.48
CA THR A 32 12.42 4.00 11.04
C THR A 32 11.02 4.57 11.16
N GLU A 33 10.87 5.88 11.39
CA GLU A 33 9.56 6.51 11.43
C GLU A 33 8.91 6.49 10.05
N ALA A 34 9.68 6.83 9.03
CA ALA A 34 9.18 6.80 7.66
C ALA A 34 8.78 5.39 7.26
N LEU A 35 9.61 4.40 7.60
CA LEU A 35 9.29 3.00 7.33
C LEU A 35 8.00 2.57 8.01
N THR A 36 7.83 2.95 9.26
CA THR A 36 6.62 2.60 10.02
C THR A 36 5.38 3.20 9.36
N ARG A 37 5.45 4.47 8.96
CA ARG A 37 4.33 5.14 8.28
C ARG A 37 3.99 4.48 6.95
N LEU A 38 5.02 4.18 6.17
CA LEU A 38 4.83 3.54 4.87
C LEU A 38 4.19 2.15 5.02
N LYS A 39 4.67 1.39 5.98
CA LYS A 39 4.12 0.06 6.25
C LYS A 39 2.69 0.12 6.72
N LEU A 40 2.37 1.10 7.57
CA LEU A 40 1.01 1.28 8.07
C LEU A 40 0.06 1.66 6.93
N GLU A 41 0.49 2.57 6.07
CA GLU A 41 -0.31 2.98 4.92
C GLU A 41 -0.54 1.81 3.97
N LYS A 42 0.49 1.01 3.73
CA LYS A 42 0.39 -0.19 2.91
C LYS A 42 -0.62 -1.16 3.49
N LEU A 43 -0.59 -1.36 4.79
CA LEU A 43 -1.53 -2.24 5.47
C LEU A 43 -2.97 -1.76 5.33
N ARG A 44 -3.19 -0.45 5.46
CA ARG A 44 -4.52 0.15 5.28
C ARG A 44 -5.04 -0.06 3.87
N LEU A 45 -4.17 0.10 2.88
CA LEU A 45 -4.56 -0.14 1.49
C LEU A 45 -4.93 -1.59 1.25
N LYS A 46 -4.15 -2.50 1.80
CA LYS A 46 -4.44 -3.92 1.68
C LYS A 46 -5.79 -4.25 2.30
N ASP A 47 -6.05 -3.71 3.48
CA ASP A 47 -7.32 -3.93 4.17
C ASP A 47 -8.49 -3.40 3.33
N GLU A 48 -8.34 -2.22 2.76
CA GLU A 48 -9.38 -1.63 1.92
C GLU A 48 -9.63 -2.47 0.67
N MET A 49 -8.56 -2.96 0.04
CA MET A 49 -8.71 -3.83 -1.13
C MET A 49 -9.45 -5.11 -0.78
N GLU A 50 -9.13 -5.71 0.36
CA GLU A 50 -9.81 -6.91 0.81
C GLU A 50 -11.29 -6.66 1.08
N ARG A 51 -11.63 -5.54 1.70
CA ARG A 51 -13.02 -5.18 1.95
C ARG A 51 -13.81 -5.04 0.66
N LEU A 52 -13.22 -4.38 -0.32
CA LEU A 52 -13.88 -4.18 -1.61
C LEU A 52 -14.09 -5.51 -2.33
N ARG A 53 -13.10 -6.39 -2.28
CA ARG A 53 -13.22 -7.71 -2.90
C ARG A 53 -14.30 -8.54 -2.22
N ASN A 54 -14.34 -8.52 -0.90
CA ASN A 54 -15.30 -9.31 -0.14
C ASN A 54 -16.71 -8.76 -0.22
N HIS A 55 -16.84 -7.46 -0.44
CA HIS A 55 -18.14 -6.81 -0.50
C HIS A 55 -18.96 -7.25 -1.72
N ASN A 56 -18.31 -7.78 -2.73
CA ASN A 56 -18.96 -8.22 -3.95
C ASN A 56 -19.51 -9.65 -3.88
N ASP A 57 -19.29 -10.32 -2.80
CA ASP A 57 -19.87 -11.63 -2.59
C ASP A 57 -21.31 -11.54 -2.07
#